data_743f8ba2d9bc8cb5f3403e1e7955935a
#
_entry.id   743f8ba2d9bc8cb5f3403e1e7955935a
#
_cell.length_a   1.000
_cell.length_b   1.000
_cell.length_c   1.000
_cell.angle_alpha   90.00
_cell.angle_beta   90.00
_cell.angle_gamma   90.00
#
_symmetry.space_group_name_H-M   'P 1'
#
loop_
_entity.id
_entity.type
_entity.pdbx_description
1 polymer ?
#
loop_
_entity_poly.entity_id
_entity_poly.type
_entity_poly.pdbx_seq_one_letter_code
_entity_poly.pdbx_strand_id
1 'polypeptide(L)'
;MADKPKSSKEILKNCKSSLDELKAINICSFEVEKISSFTSFIVVASGTSGRHIQSIADKVIENLKNKKIEILGTEGTEAKEWILIDAGEVIINIMSEDSREHYYLESLWNRNTK
;
A
#
# COMPACT_ATOMS: atom_id res chain seq x y z
N MET A 1 15.74 25.13 -3.00
CA MET A 1 16.48 23.88 -3.10
C MET A 1 15.52 22.70 -3.28
N ALA A 2 15.78 21.88 -4.28
CA ALA A 2 14.91 20.73 -4.53
C ALA A 2 15.08 19.69 -3.42
N ASP A 3 13.98 19.09 -3.00
CA ASP A 3 14.04 18.01 -2.04
C ASP A 3 14.65 16.77 -2.70
N LYS A 4 15.41 16.03 -1.94
CA LYS A 4 15.91 14.75 -2.43
C LYS A 4 14.75 13.77 -2.53
N PRO A 5 14.73 12.89 -3.54
CA PRO A 5 13.73 11.85 -3.60
C PRO A 5 13.77 11.00 -2.34
N LYS A 6 12.60 10.59 -1.86
CA LYS A 6 12.53 9.70 -0.71
C LYS A 6 13.03 8.31 -1.11
N SER A 7 13.74 7.65 -0.21
CA SER A 7 14.15 6.27 -0.44
C SER A 7 12.92 5.37 -0.36
N SER A 8 13.03 4.18 -0.94
CA SER A 8 11.94 3.21 -0.87
C SER A 8 11.57 2.87 0.57
N LYS A 9 12.57 2.80 1.45
CA LYS A 9 12.33 2.51 2.87
C LYS A 9 11.60 3.65 3.58
N GLU A 10 11.91 4.90 3.22
CA GLU A 10 11.20 6.05 3.78
C GLU A 10 9.76 6.07 3.33
N ILE A 11 9.51 5.78 2.05
CA ILE A 11 8.16 5.72 1.52
C ILE A 11 7.38 4.61 2.22
N LEU A 12 8.00 3.44 2.40
CA LEU A 12 7.38 2.32 3.10
C LEU A 12 7.00 2.71 4.52
N LYS A 13 7.90 3.37 5.23
CA LYS A 13 7.66 3.82 6.60
C LYS A 13 6.46 4.75 6.66
N ASN A 14 6.38 5.71 5.74
CA ASN A 14 5.27 6.64 5.68
C ASN A 14 3.95 5.94 5.38
N CYS A 15 3.98 4.95 4.49
CA CYS A 15 2.79 4.15 4.17
C CYS A 15 2.29 3.39 5.38
N LYS A 16 3.19 2.70 6.08
CA LYS A 16 2.82 1.92 7.26
C LYS A 16 2.27 2.80 8.36
N SER A 17 2.89 3.95 8.58
CA SER A 17 2.43 4.90 9.59
C SER A 17 1.02 5.39 9.27
N SER A 18 0.75 5.70 7.99
CA SER A 18 -0.57 6.16 7.57
C SER A 18 -1.63 5.08 7.75
N LEU A 19 -1.28 3.85 7.39
CA LEU A 19 -2.20 2.72 7.56
C LEU A 19 -2.55 2.53 9.04
N ASP A 20 -1.55 2.66 9.90
CA ASP A 20 -1.72 2.48 11.33
C ASP A 20 -2.60 3.58 11.94
N GLU A 21 -2.50 4.82 11.43
CA GLU A 21 -3.32 5.93 11.93
C GLU A 21 -4.81 5.63 11.87
N LEU A 22 -5.26 4.97 10.81
CA LEU A 22 -6.66 4.63 10.64
C LEU A 22 -6.95 3.18 11.01
N LYS A 23 -6.03 2.56 11.74
CA LYS A 23 -6.22 1.22 12.30
C LYS A 23 -6.48 0.16 11.23
N ALA A 24 -5.74 0.24 10.12
CA ALA A 24 -5.78 -0.82 9.13
C ALA A 24 -5.35 -2.14 9.79
N ILE A 25 -5.93 -3.23 9.33
CA ILE A 25 -5.75 -4.54 9.95
C ILE A 25 -4.73 -5.37 9.17
N ASN A 26 -3.94 -6.14 9.89
CA ASN A 26 -2.99 -7.11 9.31
C ASN A 26 -2.11 -6.49 8.23
N ILE A 27 -1.40 -5.44 8.60
CA ILE A 27 -0.50 -4.74 7.69
C ILE A 27 0.72 -5.60 7.43
N CYS A 28 0.94 -5.98 6.17
CA CYS A 28 2.08 -6.79 5.76
C CYS A 28 2.83 -6.07 4.65
N SER A 29 4.16 -6.19 4.65
CA SER A 29 4.96 -5.65 3.57
C SER A 29 5.91 -6.72 3.06
N PHE A 30 6.15 -6.71 1.75
CA PHE A 30 7.01 -7.69 1.09
C PHE A 30 8.05 -6.94 0.27
N GLU A 31 9.32 -7.28 0.49
CA GLU A 31 10.39 -6.72 -0.29
C GLU A 31 10.49 -7.48 -1.61
N VAL A 32 10.23 -6.79 -2.71
CA VAL A 32 10.16 -7.42 -4.03
C VAL A 32 11.20 -6.84 -5.00
N GLU A 33 12.11 -6.04 -4.49
CA GLU A 33 13.10 -5.34 -5.31
C GLU A 33 13.89 -6.29 -6.22
N LYS A 34 14.20 -7.48 -5.73
CA LYS A 34 14.99 -8.45 -6.49
C LYS A 34 14.19 -9.18 -7.57
N ILE A 35 12.87 -9.15 -7.47
CA ILE A 35 12.01 -9.88 -8.41
C ILE A 35 11.08 -8.97 -9.22
N SER A 36 11.06 -7.68 -8.91
CA SER A 36 10.25 -6.72 -9.62
C SER A 36 11.12 -5.62 -10.20
N SER A 37 10.87 -5.25 -11.44
CA SER A 37 11.60 -4.18 -12.08
C SER A 37 10.95 -2.81 -11.90
N PHE A 38 9.78 -2.74 -11.26
CA PHE A 38 9.02 -1.50 -11.18
C PHE A 38 8.69 -1.03 -9.76
N THR A 39 8.89 -1.86 -8.76
CA THR A 39 8.63 -1.44 -7.38
C THR A 39 9.54 -2.19 -6.42
N SER A 40 9.77 -1.61 -5.24
CA SER A 40 10.64 -2.23 -4.23
C SER A 40 9.85 -2.95 -3.15
N PHE A 41 8.65 -2.48 -2.84
CA PHE A 41 7.82 -3.07 -1.78
C PHE A 41 6.37 -3.16 -2.20
N ILE A 42 5.74 -4.24 -1.78
CA ILE A 42 4.28 -4.40 -1.91
C ILE A 42 3.74 -4.41 -0.47
N VAL A 43 2.74 -3.59 -0.21
CA VAL A 43 2.08 -3.53 1.09
C VAL A 43 0.64 -4.00 0.92
N VAL A 44 0.19 -4.84 1.85
CA VAL A 44 -1.19 -5.32 1.87
C VAL A 44 -1.74 -5.06 3.26
N ALA A 45 -2.92 -4.47 3.33
CA ALA A 45 -3.60 -4.19 4.58
C ALA A 45 -5.09 -4.34 4.37
N SER A 46 -5.83 -4.50 5.46
CA SER A 46 -7.27 -4.68 5.37
C SER A 46 -8.02 -3.57 6.11
N GLY A 47 -9.24 -3.30 5.62
CA GLY A 47 -10.19 -2.46 6.31
C GLY A 47 -11.45 -3.27 6.62
N THR A 48 -12.24 -2.81 7.59
CA THR A 48 -13.40 -3.54 8.09
C THR A 48 -14.68 -3.30 7.27
N SER A 49 -14.67 -2.27 6.43
CA SER A 49 -15.82 -1.91 5.59
C SER A 49 -15.32 -1.11 4.40
N GLY A 50 -16.19 -0.94 3.40
CA GLY A 50 -15.83 -0.10 2.26
C GLY A 50 -15.49 1.32 2.67
N ARG A 51 -16.24 1.88 3.61
CA ARG A 51 -15.96 3.21 4.14
C ARG A 51 -14.60 3.28 4.82
N HIS A 52 -14.27 2.27 5.60
CA HIS A 52 -12.97 2.19 6.29
C HIS A 52 -11.84 2.11 5.26
N ILE A 53 -12.00 1.25 4.25
CA ILE A 53 -11.01 1.10 3.18
C ILE A 53 -10.80 2.43 2.45
N GLN A 54 -11.87 3.14 2.12
CA GLN A 54 -11.76 4.44 1.45
C GLN A 54 -11.06 5.45 2.35
N SER A 55 -11.42 5.48 3.63
CA SER A 55 -10.80 6.40 4.59
C SER A 55 -9.31 6.14 4.74
N ILE A 56 -8.92 4.86 4.80
CA ILE A 56 -7.51 4.47 4.86
C ILE A 56 -6.78 4.98 3.61
N ALA A 57 -7.35 4.71 2.44
CA ALA A 57 -6.75 5.13 1.18
C ALA A 57 -6.57 6.65 1.13
N ASP A 58 -7.60 7.39 1.53
CA ASP A 58 -7.55 8.85 1.54
C ASP A 58 -6.44 9.37 2.46
N LYS A 59 -6.28 8.74 3.62
CA LYS A 59 -5.24 9.13 4.58
C LYS A 59 -3.85 8.84 4.05
N VAL A 60 -3.66 7.68 3.44
CA VAL A 60 -2.38 7.33 2.83
C VAL A 60 -2.02 8.36 1.75
N ILE A 61 -2.96 8.67 0.88
CA ILE A 61 -2.75 9.63 -0.20
C ILE A 61 -2.40 11.01 0.36
N GLU A 62 -3.17 11.47 1.36
CA GLU A 62 -2.92 12.76 1.99
C GLU A 62 -1.53 12.84 2.60
N ASN A 63 -1.16 11.83 3.36
CA ASN A 63 0.14 11.83 4.04
C ASN A 63 1.31 11.74 3.05
N LEU A 64 1.17 10.96 1.99
CA LEU A 64 2.21 10.86 0.97
C LEU A 64 2.38 12.20 0.26
N LYS A 65 1.29 12.85 -0.08
CA LYS A 65 1.36 14.17 -0.71
C LYS A 65 2.00 15.21 0.21
N ASN A 66 1.69 15.16 1.50
CA ASN A 66 2.27 16.07 2.47
C ASN A 66 3.78 15.88 2.61
N LYS A 67 4.27 14.68 2.34
CA LYS A 67 5.70 14.36 2.36
C LYS A 67 6.34 14.53 1.00
N LYS A 68 5.59 15.05 0.02
CA LYS A 68 6.06 15.25 -1.35
C LYS A 68 6.46 13.97 -2.05
N ILE A 69 5.77 12.88 -1.72
CA ILE A 69 5.95 11.59 -2.37
C ILE A 69 4.93 11.51 -3.50
N GLU A 70 5.41 11.31 -4.70
CA GLU A 70 4.55 11.28 -5.88
C GLU A 70 3.71 10.01 -5.91
N ILE A 71 2.42 10.18 -6.19
CA ILE A 71 1.51 9.07 -6.40
C ILE A 71 1.29 8.95 -7.91
N LEU A 72 1.67 7.82 -8.47
CA LEU A 72 1.60 7.59 -9.90
C LEU A 72 0.19 7.24 -10.35
N GLY A 73 -0.61 6.67 -9.49
CA GLY A 73 -1.97 6.34 -9.82
C GLY A 73 -2.69 5.63 -8.68
N THR A 74 -4.00 5.54 -8.81
CA THR A 74 -4.83 4.79 -7.88
C THR A 74 -5.85 4.01 -8.69
N GLU A 75 -6.15 2.80 -8.23
CA GLU A 75 -7.16 1.95 -8.81
C GLU A 75 -8.08 1.48 -7.71
N GLY A 76 -9.34 1.28 -8.00
CA GLY A 76 -10.27 0.81 -6.99
C GLY A 76 -11.51 0.17 -7.57
N THR A 77 -12.09 -0.76 -6.82
CA THR A 77 -13.36 -1.38 -7.21
C THR A 77 -14.50 -0.46 -6.80
N GLU A 78 -15.62 -0.56 -7.50
CA GLU A 78 -16.80 0.23 -7.15
C GLU A 78 -17.32 -0.13 -5.76
N ALA A 79 -17.20 -1.40 -5.40
CA ALA A 79 -17.65 -1.89 -4.09
C ALA A 79 -16.70 -1.53 -2.95
N LYS A 80 -15.59 -0.86 -3.25
CA LYS A 80 -14.58 -0.49 -2.26
C LYS A 80 -14.02 -1.69 -1.50
N GLU A 81 -13.86 -2.80 -2.21
CA GLU A 81 -13.29 -3.99 -1.60
C GLU A 81 -11.77 -4.08 -1.77
N TRP A 82 -11.25 -3.30 -2.70
CA TRP A 82 -9.81 -3.31 -2.99
C TRP A 82 -9.44 -1.97 -3.63
N ILE A 83 -8.57 -1.21 -2.96
CA ILE A 83 -8.01 0.02 -3.51
C ILE A 83 -6.50 -0.15 -3.57
N LEU A 84 -5.94 0.13 -4.73
CA LEU A 84 -4.49 0.06 -4.96
C LEU A 84 -3.96 1.48 -5.13
N ILE A 85 -2.87 1.79 -4.43
CA ILE A 85 -2.19 3.08 -4.55
C ILE A 85 -0.78 2.81 -5.03
N ASP A 86 -0.42 3.37 -6.17
CA ASP A 86 0.90 3.21 -6.76
C ASP A 86 1.75 4.43 -6.43
N ALA A 87 2.68 4.27 -5.52
CA ALA A 87 3.64 5.31 -5.13
C ALA A 87 5.03 5.06 -5.71
N GLY A 88 5.11 4.28 -6.80
CA GLY A 88 6.36 4.01 -7.48
C GLY A 88 7.16 2.93 -6.79
N GLU A 89 7.95 3.33 -5.79
CA GLU A 89 8.78 2.38 -5.03
C GLU A 89 7.98 1.48 -4.10
N VAL A 90 6.73 1.86 -3.81
CA VAL A 90 5.85 1.09 -2.93
C VAL A 90 4.47 1.04 -3.57
N ILE A 91 3.90 -0.14 -3.62
CA ILE A 91 2.51 -0.32 -4.06
C ILE A 91 1.71 -0.76 -2.85
N ILE A 92 0.63 -0.04 -2.54
CA ILE A 92 -0.19 -0.29 -1.36
C ILE A 92 -1.52 -0.87 -1.80
N ASN A 93 -1.89 -2.01 -1.24
CA ASN A 93 -3.17 -2.67 -1.47
C ASN A 93 -3.98 -2.62 -0.18
N ILE A 94 -5.14 -1.97 -0.22
CA ILE A 94 -6.06 -1.89 0.91
C ILE A 94 -7.29 -2.67 0.52
N MET A 95 -7.56 -3.77 1.23
CA MET A 95 -8.55 -4.76 0.83
C MET A 95 -9.49 -5.10 1.97
N SER A 96 -10.69 -5.56 1.61
CA SER A 96 -11.55 -6.20 2.61
C SER A 96 -10.89 -7.52 3.01
N GLU A 97 -11.25 -8.03 4.19
CA GLU A 97 -10.71 -9.31 4.62
C GLU A 97 -11.10 -10.43 3.67
N ASP A 98 -12.33 -10.39 3.15
CA ASP A 98 -12.80 -11.37 2.18
C ASP A 98 -12.00 -11.34 0.88
N SER A 99 -11.78 -10.14 0.33
CA SER A 99 -10.99 -10.01 -0.90
C SER A 99 -9.56 -10.46 -0.69
N ARG A 100 -8.99 -10.12 0.46
CA ARG A 100 -7.63 -10.50 0.79
C ARG A 100 -7.46 -12.01 0.85
N GLU A 101 -8.42 -12.71 1.47
CA GLU A 101 -8.42 -14.16 1.54
C GLU A 101 -8.62 -14.77 0.16
N HIS A 102 -9.56 -14.23 -0.61
CA HIS A 102 -9.89 -14.76 -1.94
C HIS A 102 -8.71 -14.66 -2.91
N TYR A 103 -8.06 -13.51 -2.97
CA TYR A 103 -6.94 -13.30 -3.89
C TYR A 103 -5.60 -13.75 -3.32
N TYR A 104 -5.46 -13.69 -2.01
CA TYR A 104 -4.30 -14.14 -1.26
C TYR A 104 -2.96 -13.74 -1.88
N LEU A 105 -2.79 -12.44 -2.10
CA LEU A 105 -1.57 -11.90 -2.70
C LEU A 105 -0.31 -12.26 -1.91
N GLU A 106 -0.46 -12.41 -0.61
CA GLU A 106 0.65 -12.72 0.28
C GLU A 106 1.34 -14.03 -0.08
N SER A 107 0.57 -15.04 -0.51
CA SER A 107 1.18 -16.33 -0.86
C SER A 107 2.07 -16.20 -2.09
N LEU A 108 1.71 -15.32 -3.00
CA LEU A 108 2.48 -15.08 -4.21
C LEU A 108 3.86 -14.49 -3.86
N TRP A 109 3.89 -13.49 -2.99
CA TRP A 109 5.13 -12.81 -2.64
C TRP A 109 5.97 -13.60 -1.64
N ASN A 110 5.33 -14.29 -0.71
CA ASN A 110 6.05 -15.12 0.26
C ASN A 110 6.82 -16.25 -0.40
N ARG A 111 6.26 -16.84 -1.45
CA ARG A 111 6.94 -17.92 -2.16
C ARG A 111 8.24 -17.45 -2.81
N ASN A 112 8.31 -16.19 -3.15
CA ASN A 112 9.48 -15.62 -3.82
C ASN A 112 10.55 -15.14 -2.85
N THR A 113 10.28 -15.16 -1.55
CA THR A 113 11.24 -14.71 -0.54
C THR A 113 12.04 -15.86 0.08
N LYS A 114 11.76 -17.06 -0.33
CA LYS A 114 12.49 -18.23 0.18
C LYS A 114 13.82 -18.40 -0.52
#